data_02c434adc39fc2c0762fd86285f0c08d
#
_entry.id   02c434adc39fc2c0762fd86285f0c08d
#
_cell.length_a   1.000
_cell.length_b   1.000
_cell.length_c   1.000
_cell.angle_alpha   90.00
_cell.angle_beta   90.00
_cell.angle_gamma   90.00
#
_symmetry.space_group_name_H-M   'P 1'
#
loop_
_entity.id
_entity.type
_entity.pdbx_description
1 polymer ?
#
loop_
_entity_poly.entity_id
_entity_poly.type
_entity_poly.pdbx_seq_one_letter_code
_entity_poly.pdbx_strand_id
1 'polypeptide(L)'
;MKLVKTLVAAAALAASLGANAAVTGALGGGFGTFLTLSGSGAPNSGGTLSGAVSGTITGGSVLAADSPPFADDVAPGTNYLTAGPVAGSPATLTFSGAGVDYISFLWGSPDMFNSLTVNSTGSSPQVFTAAGLGFPVTNGDQSFNQSVQFTALAGSKITSLVFASSDNAFESANFSITPIPEPETYALMMAGLGVMGFVARRRRKG
;
A
#
# COMPACT_ATOMS: atom_id res chain seq x y z
N MET A 1 -24.19 -49.68 23.45
CA MET A 1 -24.23 -49.26 22.02
C MET A 1 -24.68 -47.81 21.92
N LYS A 2 -23.94 -46.83 22.53
CA LYS A 2 -24.27 -45.38 22.54
C LYS A 2 -23.03 -44.49 22.43
N LEU A 3 -21.93 -44.91 21.78
CA LEU A 3 -20.69 -44.14 21.72
C LEU A 3 -20.21 -43.75 20.31
N VAL A 4 -21.06 -43.89 19.28
CA VAL A 4 -20.63 -43.62 17.90
C VAL A 4 -21.27 -42.36 17.27
N LYS A 5 -22.18 -41.69 18.00
CA LYS A 5 -22.89 -40.50 17.42
C LYS A 5 -22.26 -39.15 17.72
N THR A 6 -21.16 -39.05 18.47
CA THR A 6 -20.57 -37.76 18.90
C THR A 6 -19.31 -37.36 18.11
N LEU A 7 -18.83 -38.20 17.20
CA LEU A 7 -17.59 -37.92 16.45
C LEU A 7 -17.78 -37.32 15.07
N VAL A 8 -19.02 -37.20 14.57
CA VAL A 8 -19.29 -36.68 13.23
C VAL A 8 -19.56 -35.15 13.21
N ALA A 9 -19.87 -34.56 14.37
CA ALA A 9 -20.14 -33.13 14.46
C ALA A 9 -18.90 -32.22 14.56
N ALA A 10 -17.73 -32.76 14.87
CA ALA A 10 -16.49 -31.98 15.05
C ALA A 10 -15.68 -31.79 13.75
N ALA A 11 -15.97 -32.55 12.69
CA ALA A 11 -15.22 -32.48 11.44
C ALA A 11 -15.78 -31.46 10.40
N ALA A 12 -16.97 -30.90 10.65
CA ALA A 12 -17.61 -29.97 9.71
C ALA A 12 -17.33 -28.49 10.00
N LEU A 13 -16.59 -28.14 11.06
CA LEU A 13 -16.33 -26.76 11.45
C LEU A 13 -14.95 -26.25 11.03
N ALA A 14 -14.16 -27.04 10.29
CA ALA A 14 -12.81 -26.67 9.86
C ALA A 14 -12.71 -26.26 8.37
N ALA A 15 -13.81 -26.10 7.66
CA ALA A 15 -13.79 -25.84 6.21
C ALA A 15 -14.38 -24.49 5.79
N SER A 16 -14.57 -23.54 6.70
CA SER A 16 -14.78 -22.13 6.33
C SER A 16 -13.51 -21.32 6.64
N LEU A 17 -12.39 -21.68 6.04
CA LEU A 17 -11.33 -20.71 5.79
C LEU A 17 -11.87 -19.78 4.72
N GLY A 18 -12.62 -18.78 5.15
CA GLY A 18 -12.96 -17.64 4.32
C GLY A 18 -11.68 -17.18 3.64
N ALA A 19 -11.74 -16.81 2.36
CA ALA A 19 -10.66 -16.17 1.67
C ALA A 19 -10.28 -14.91 2.47
N ASN A 20 -9.35 -15.03 3.42
CA ASN A 20 -8.81 -13.88 4.13
C ASN A 20 -8.13 -13.03 3.08
N ALA A 21 -8.48 -11.76 3.04
CA ALA A 21 -7.75 -10.80 2.26
C ALA A 21 -6.25 -10.97 2.57
N ALA A 22 -5.41 -11.17 1.55
CA ALA A 22 -3.97 -11.29 1.77
C ALA A 22 -3.29 -9.92 1.91
N VAL A 23 -4.05 -8.84 1.67
CA VAL A 23 -3.57 -7.46 1.79
C VAL A 23 -4.64 -6.63 2.50
N THR A 24 -4.21 -5.79 3.43
CA THR A 24 -5.04 -4.73 4.01
C THR A 24 -4.65 -3.39 3.41
N GLY A 25 -5.63 -2.53 3.12
CA GLY A 25 -5.43 -1.15 2.68
C GLY A 25 -6.00 -0.17 3.71
N ALA A 26 -5.33 0.96 3.92
CA ALA A 26 -5.76 2.02 4.83
C ALA A 26 -5.24 3.39 4.37
N LEU A 27 -5.85 4.46 4.89
CA LEU A 27 -5.27 5.80 4.79
C LEU A 27 -4.00 5.90 5.63
N GLY A 28 -3.07 6.78 5.22
CA GLY A 28 -1.80 7.00 5.88
C GLY A 28 -0.62 6.36 5.15
N GLY A 29 0.53 6.33 5.78
CA GLY A 29 1.78 5.93 5.13
C GLY A 29 2.61 7.15 4.69
N GLY A 30 3.52 6.95 3.73
CA GLY A 30 4.33 8.04 3.18
C GLY A 30 5.51 8.46 4.06
N PHE A 31 6.11 7.52 4.79
CA PHE A 31 7.24 7.78 5.69
C PHE A 31 8.54 7.13 5.20
N GLY A 32 9.64 7.66 5.70
CA GLY A 32 10.98 7.15 5.38
C GLY A 32 11.51 7.63 4.04
N THR A 33 12.37 6.82 3.42
CA THR A 33 12.97 7.15 2.12
C THR A 33 12.02 6.74 1.00
N PHE A 34 11.69 7.69 0.14
CA PHE A 34 10.87 7.43 -1.04
C PHE A 34 11.68 6.72 -2.13
N LEU A 35 10.99 5.84 -2.85
CA LEU A 35 11.52 5.19 -4.04
C LEU A 35 11.48 6.18 -5.22
N THR A 36 12.46 6.07 -6.11
CA THR A 36 12.57 6.94 -7.27
C THR A 36 11.78 6.38 -8.44
N LEU A 37 10.84 7.17 -8.95
CA LEU A 37 10.17 6.93 -10.22
C LEU A 37 10.98 7.53 -11.37
N SER A 38 11.13 6.79 -12.46
CA SER A 38 11.81 7.25 -13.68
C SER A 38 11.06 6.77 -14.92
N GLY A 39 10.88 7.66 -15.90
CA GLY A 39 10.22 7.36 -17.16
C GLY A 39 10.47 8.47 -18.18
N SER A 40 10.04 8.26 -19.42
CA SER A 40 10.26 9.21 -20.53
C SER A 40 9.24 10.36 -20.58
N GLY A 41 8.18 10.27 -19.78
CA GLY A 41 7.04 11.21 -19.85
C GLY A 41 6.08 10.98 -21.03
N ALA A 42 6.44 10.12 -21.97
CA ALA A 42 5.57 9.86 -23.11
C ALA A 42 4.33 9.03 -22.71
N PRO A 43 3.17 9.24 -23.37
CA PRO A 43 1.98 8.44 -23.12
C PRO A 43 2.24 6.94 -23.27
N ASN A 44 1.71 6.15 -22.32
CA ASN A 44 1.81 4.69 -22.32
C ASN A 44 3.26 4.12 -22.35
N SER A 45 4.24 4.93 -21.98
CA SER A 45 5.66 4.53 -22.00
C SER A 45 6.08 3.73 -20.79
N GLY A 46 5.27 3.76 -19.73
CA GLY A 46 5.64 3.17 -18.45
C GLY A 46 6.88 3.81 -17.83
N GLY A 47 7.65 3.01 -17.09
CA GLY A 47 8.84 3.48 -16.40
C GLY A 47 9.44 2.44 -15.47
N THR A 48 10.21 2.93 -14.50
CA THR A 48 10.83 2.09 -13.46
C THR A 48 10.67 2.72 -12.08
N LEU A 49 10.65 1.85 -11.07
CA LEU A 49 10.76 2.20 -9.67
C LEU A 49 12.11 1.68 -9.16
N SER A 50 12.86 2.49 -8.45
CA SER A 50 14.18 2.13 -7.92
C SER A 50 14.42 2.68 -6.51
N GLY A 51 15.36 2.05 -5.79
CA GLY A 51 15.71 2.37 -4.42
C GLY A 51 15.96 1.10 -3.61
N ALA A 52 15.41 1.01 -2.41
CA ALA A 52 15.52 -0.17 -1.56
C ALA A 52 14.86 -1.42 -2.17
N VAL A 53 13.90 -1.24 -3.07
CA VAL A 53 13.37 -2.26 -3.98
C VAL A 53 13.35 -1.68 -5.39
N SER A 54 13.23 -2.56 -6.39
CA SER A 54 13.06 -2.16 -7.79
C SER A 54 11.77 -2.71 -8.36
N GLY A 55 11.26 -2.08 -9.40
CA GLY A 55 10.08 -2.49 -10.12
C GLY A 55 10.03 -1.92 -11.52
N THR A 56 9.24 -2.56 -12.37
CA THR A 56 8.97 -2.10 -13.75
C THR A 56 7.53 -1.64 -13.85
N ILE A 57 7.32 -0.52 -14.51
CA ILE A 57 6.00 0.02 -14.81
C ILE A 57 5.71 -0.20 -16.29
N THR A 58 4.59 -0.85 -16.58
CA THR A 58 4.07 -1.02 -17.94
C THR A 58 2.74 -0.30 -18.07
N GLY A 59 2.53 0.39 -19.19
CA GLY A 59 1.39 1.31 -19.33
C GLY A 59 1.55 2.57 -18.48
N GLY A 60 0.61 3.49 -18.58
CA GLY A 60 0.71 4.78 -17.89
C GLY A 60 1.88 5.64 -18.38
N SER A 61 2.09 6.74 -17.69
CA SER A 61 3.22 7.65 -17.92
C SER A 61 3.84 8.08 -16.59
N VAL A 62 5.15 8.28 -16.57
CA VAL A 62 5.85 8.87 -15.43
C VAL A 62 6.24 10.29 -15.80
N LEU A 63 5.69 11.27 -15.11
CA LEU A 63 5.79 12.70 -15.39
C LEU A 63 6.52 13.41 -14.24
N ALA A 64 7.11 14.59 -14.53
CA ALA A 64 7.68 15.45 -13.49
C ALA A 64 6.57 16.03 -12.60
N ALA A 65 6.82 16.05 -11.30
CA ALA A 65 5.84 16.50 -10.30
C ALA A 65 5.96 18.02 -10.03
N ASP A 66 5.96 18.81 -11.07
CA ASP A 66 6.00 20.28 -11.04
C ASP A 66 4.65 20.93 -11.34
N SER A 67 3.60 20.11 -11.42
CA SER A 67 2.23 20.52 -11.72
C SER A 67 1.23 19.86 -10.75
N PRO A 68 0.02 20.43 -10.56
CA PRO A 68 -1.02 19.77 -9.78
C PRO A 68 -1.26 18.32 -10.23
N PRO A 69 -1.63 17.42 -9.30
CA PRO A 69 -2.00 17.64 -7.89
C PRO A 69 -0.82 17.59 -6.91
N PHE A 70 0.41 17.56 -7.37
CA PHE A 70 1.58 17.31 -6.52
C PHE A 70 2.55 18.49 -6.40
N ALA A 71 2.25 19.65 -6.99
CA ALA A 71 3.17 20.79 -7.04
C ALA A 71 3.75 21.21 -5.68
N ASP A 72 2.98 21.06 -4.60
CA ASP A 72 3.37 21.48 -3.25
C ASP A 72 3.67 20.32 -2.29
N ASP A 73 3.30 19.08 -2.65
CA ASP A 73 3.31 17.93 -1.73
C ASP A 73 4.35 16.85 -2.08
N VAL A 74 5.00 17.00 -3.21
CA VAL A 74 6.06 16.11 -3.68
C VAL A 74 7.38 16.85 -3.66
N ALA A 75 8.44 16.22 -3.18
CA ALA A 75 9.75 16.86 -3.12
C ALA A 75 10.19 17.34 -4.52
N PRO A 76 10.77 18.53 -4.65
CA PRO A 76 11.24 19.05 -5.93
C PRO A 76 12.13 18.05 -6.67
N GLY A 77 11.87 17.84 -7.98
CA GLY A 77 12.62 16.90 -8.81
C GLY A 77 12.18 15.44 -8.69
N THR A 78 11.10 15.15 -7.97
CA THR A 78 10.45 13.83 -7.99
C THR A 78 9.49 13.71 -9.17
N ASN A 79 9.15 12.48 -9.50
CA ASN A 79 8.18 12.16 -10.55
C ASN A 79 6.93 11.53 -9.96
N TYR A 80 5.83 11.56 -10.71
CA TYR A 80 4.62 10.84 -10.38
C TYR A 80 4.21 9.90 -11.53
N LEU A 81 3.52 8.82 -11.18
CA LEU A 81 2.89 7.91 -12.12
C LEU A 81 1.46 8.38 -12.37
N THR A 82 1.05 8.46 -13.63
CA THR A 82 -0.33 8.72 -14.02
C THR A 82 -0.87 7.62 -14.92
N ALA A 83 -2.13 7.24 -14.71
CA ALA A 83 -2.86 6.25 -15.50
C ALA A 83 -4.24 6.81 -15.87
N GLY A 84 -4.57 6.76 -17.15
CA GLY A 84 -5.83 7.25 -17.69
C GLY A 84 -5.85 7.14 -19.21
N PRO A 85 -6.96 7.52 -19.88
CA PRO A 85 -7.09 7.41 -21.33
C PRO A 85 -5.97 8.10 -22.12
N VAL A 86 -5.44 9.21 -21.62
CA VAL A 86 -4.34 9.95 -22.27
C VAL A 86 -2.99 9.36 -21.90
N ALA A 87 -2.75 9.06 -20.64
CA ALA A 87 -1.48 8.55 -20.14
C ALA A 87 -1.23 7.06 -20.45
N GLY A 88 -2.29 6.33 -20.77
CA GLY A 88 -2.34 4.87 -20.82
C GLY A 88 -2.94 4.29 -19.55
N SER A 89 -3.94 3.41 -19.69
CA SER A 89 -4.60 2.72 -18.59
C SER A 89 -4.91 1.27 -18.99
N PRO A 90 -4.63 0.30 -18.12
CA PRO A 90 -4.03 0.45 -16.79
C PRO A 90 -2.51 0.69 -16.84
N ALA A 91 -1.98 1.30 -15.77
CA ALA A 91 -0.55 1.27 -15.46
C ALA A 91 -0.29 0.16 -14.43
N THR A 92 0.69 -0.70 -14.69
CA THR A 92 1.02 -1.82 -13.79
C THR A 92 2.45 -1.68 -13.28
N LEU A 93 2.61 -1.47 -11.97
CA LEU A 93 3.89 -1.56 -11.28
C LEU A 93 4.09 -3.00 -10.81
N THR A 94 5.10 -3.68 -11.34
CA THR A 94 5.50 -5.02 -10.91
C THR A 94 6.81 -4.94 -10.15
N PHE A 95 6.83 -5.43 -8.91
CA PHE A 95 8.04 -5.48 -8.09
C PHE A 95 8.97 -6.59 -8.54
N SER A 96 10.28 -6.33 -8.49
CA SER A 96 11.29 -7.34 -8.75
C SER A 96 11.43 -8.31 -7.57
N GLY A 97 11.81 -9.55 -7.85
CA GLY A 97 12.02 -10.59 -6.82
C GLY A 97 10.73 -11.11 -6.21
N ALA A 98 10.71 -11.29 -4.89
CA ALA A 98 9.58 -11.90 -4.18
C ALA A 98 8.40 -10.93 -3.93
N GLY A 99 8.54 -9.64 -4.25
CA GLY A 99 7.58 -8.60 -3.88
C GLY A 99 7.90 -7.97 -2.53
N VAL A 100 6.95 -7.19 -2.00
CA VAL A 100 7.12 -6.39 -0.78
C VAL A 100 6.06 -6.75 0.28
N ASP A 101 6.38 -6.54 1.56
CA ASP A 101 5.43 -6.73 2.65
C ASP A 101 4.51 -5.53 2.84
N TYR A 102 5.01 -4.36 2.45
CA TYR A 102 4.35 -3.09 2.65
C TYR A 102 4.68 -2.15 1.49
N ILE A 103 3.71 -1.36 1.10
CA ILE A 103 3.87 -0.24 0.16
C ILE A 103 2.92 0.89 0.57
N SER A 104 3.40 2.11 0.52
CA SER A 104 2.57 3.32 0.61
C SER A 104 2.90 4.26 -0.53
N PHE A 105 1.95 5.11 -0.87
CA PHE A 105 2.14 6.18 -1.85
C PHE A 105 1.13 7.31 -1.61
N LEU A 106 1.41 8.47 -2.18
CA LEU A 106 0.52 9.60 -2.22
C LEU A 106 -0.42 9.46 -3.42
N TRP A 107 -1.73 9.38 -3.18
CA TRP A 107 -2.76 9.33 -4.21
C TRP A 107 -3.30 10.75 -4.42
N GLY A 108 -3.07 11.30 -5.61
CA GLY A 108 -3.49 12.65 -5.98
C GLY A 108 -4.86 12.65 -6.65
N SER A 109 -5.59 13.74 -6.48
CA SER A 109 -6.89 14.01 -7.10
C SER A 109 -7.80 12.78 -7.26
N PRO A 110 -8.11 12.06 -6.17
CA PRO A 110 -8.83 10.79 -6.26
C PRO A 110 -10.24 10.97 -6.80
N ASP A 111 -10.60 10.11 -7.78
CA ASP A 111 -11.89 10.09 -8.44
C ASP A 111 -12.66 8.80 -8.19
N MET A 112 -13.99 8.82 -8.39
CA MET A 112 -14.84 7.63 -8.26
C MET A 112 -14.56 6.56 -9.32
N PHE A 113 -13.98 6.94 -10.45
CA PHE A 113 -13.61 6.04 -11.54
C PHE A 113 -12.18 5.48 -11.42
N ASN A 114 -11.45 5.86 -10.39
CA ASN A 114 -10.12 5.32 -10.10
C ASN A 114 -10.23 4.01 -9.34
N SER A 115 -9.46 3.02 -9.73
CA SER A 115 -9.35 1.74 -9.03
C SER A 115 -7.90 1.26 -8.96
N LEU A 116 -7.53 0.75 -7.79
CA LEU A 116 -6.24 0.11 -7.54
C LEU A 116 -6.46 -1.39 -7.33
N THR A 117 -5.86 -2.22 -8.17
CA THR A 117 -5.80 -3.65 -7.91
C THR A 117 -4.44 -4.01 -7.31
N VAL A 118 -4.45 -4.65 -6.15
CA VAL A 118 -3.25 -5.15 -5.48
C VAL A 118 -3.18 -6.65 -5.67
N ASN A 119 -2.12 -7.10 -6.34
CA ASN A 119 -1.82 -8.51 -6.51
C ASN A 119 -0.82 -8.95 -5.45
N SER A 120 -1.07 -10.12 -4.87
CA SER A 120 -0.22 -10.71 -3.84
C SER A 120 -0.05 -12.21 -4.01
N THR A 121 1.00 -12.76 -3.40
CA THR A 121 1.21 -14.21 -3.42
C THR A 121 0.14 -14.92 -2.62
N GLY A 122 -0.37 -16.04 -3.15
CA GLY A 122 -1.27 -16.94 -2.42
C GLY A 122 -2.72 -16.47 -2.29
N SER A 123 -3.13 -15.39 -2.95
CA SER A 123 -4.53 -14.93 -2.96
C SER A 123 -4.99 -14.38 -4.30
N SER A 124 -6.30 -14.22 -4.44
CA SER A 124 -6.90 -13.50 -5.57
C SER A 124 -6.57 -12.01 -5.50
N PRO A 125 -6.52 -11.31 -6.65
CA PRO A 125 -6.36 -9.87 -6.70
C PRO A 125 -7.41 -9.15 -5.84
N GLN A 126 -7.00 -8.09 -5.13
CA GLN A 126 -7.87 -7.28 -4.31
C GLN A 126 -7.99 -5.88 -4.90
N VAL A 127 -9.23 -5.37 -5.03
CA VAL A 127 -9.50 -4.06 -5.61
C VAL A 127 -9.86 -3.07 -4.52
N PHE A 128 -9.21 -1.90 -4.57
CA PHE A 128 -9.43 -0.78 -3.67
C PHE A 128 -9.83 0.46 -4.48
N THR A 129 -10.76 1.22 -3.95
CA THR A 129 -11.16 2.53 -4.46
C THR A 129 -10.92 3.59 -3.38
N ALA A 130 -10.81 4.86 -3.78
CA ALA A 130 -10.66 5.95 -2.83
C ALA A 130 -11.81 5.98 -1.80
N ALA A 131 -13.04 5.85 -2.25
CA ALA A 131 -14.21 5.77 -1.37
C ALA A 131 -14.16 4.55 -0.42
N GLY A 132 -13.74 3.38 -0.92
CA GLY A 132 -13.60 2.15 -0.12
C GLY A 132 -12.50 2.25 0.94
N LEU A 133 -11.49 3.07 0.72
CA LEU A 133 -10.42 3.37 1.69
C LEU A 133 -10.82 4.49 2.68
N GLY A 134 -11.96 5.15 2.47
CA GLY A 134 -12.45 6.21 3.37
C GLY A 134 -11.89 7.60 3.05
N PHE A 135 -11.52 7.88 1.80
CA PHE A 135 -11.12 9.22 1.40
C PHE A 135 -12.27 10.22 1.60
N PRO A 136 -12.01 11.40 2.17
CA PRO A 136 -13.03 12.43 2.37
C PRO A 136 -13.41 13.15 1.05
N VAL A 137 -12.55 13.10 0.03
CA VAL A 137 -12.73 13.74 -1.28
C VAL A 137 -12.50 12.68 -2.36
N THR A 138 -13.44 12.56 -3.31
CA THR A 138 -13.38 11.58 -4.42
C THR A 138 -14.00 12.14 -5.71
N ASN A 139 -13.77 13.42 -5.97
CA ASN A 139 -14.36 14.16 -7.08
C ASN A 139 -13.31 14.76 -8.05
N GLY A 140 -12.05 14.29 -7.96
CA GLY A 140 -10.96 14.77 -8.81
C GLY A 140 -10.44 16.14 -8.46
N ASP A 141 -10.60 16.59 -7.22
CA ASP A 141 -10.07 17.89 -6.76
C ASP A 141 -8.55 17.89 -6.85
N GLN A 142 -8.03 18.73 -7.75
CA GLN A 142 -6.59 18.84 -8.03
C GLN A 142 -5.79 19.48 -6.89
N SER A 143 -6.45 20.02 -5.87
CA SER A 143 -5.80 20.52 -4.65
C SER A 143 -5.76 19.49 -3.54
N PHE A 144 -6.32 18.27 -3.76
CA PHE A 144 -6.41 17.23 -2.75
C PHE A 144 -5.54 16.03 -3.10
N ASN A 145 -4.76 15.59 -2.13
CA ASN A 145 -4.06 14.31 -2.16
C ASN A 145 -4.07 13.66 -0.77
N GLN A 146 -3.88 12.36 -0.73
CA GLN A 146 -3.89 11.59 0.51
C GLN A 146 -2.96 10.39 0.42
N SER A 147 -2.12 10.21 1.42
CA SER A 147 -1.31 9.00 1.54
C SER A 147 -2.16 7.79 1.84
N VAL A 148 -1.82 6.69 1.17
CA VAL A 148 -2.42 5.37 1.37
C VAL A 148 -1.35 4.33 1.60
N GLN A 149 -1.70 3.27 2.31
CA GLN A 149 -0.80 2.18 2.62
C GLN A 149 -1.46 0.82 2.44
N PHE A 150 -0.67 -0.15 2.01
CA PHE A 150 -1.09 -1.53 1.80
C PHE A 150 -0.09 -2.46 2.47
N THR A 151 -0.59 -3.36 3.30
CA THR A 151 0.23 -4.32 4.04
C THR A 151 -0.17 -5.73 3.67
N ALA A 152 0.80 -6.53 3.24
CA ALA A 152 0.59 -7.95 3.04
C ALA A 152 0.43 -8.67 4.39
N LEU A 153 -0.54 -9.56 4.48
CA LEU A 153 -0.73 -10.38 5.67
C LEU A 153 0.31 -11.51 5.73
N ALA A 154 0.47 -12.07 6.91
CA ALA A 154 1.52 -13.05 7.20
C ALA A 154 1.65 -14.16 6.13
N GLY A 155 2.84 -14.31 5.57
CA GLY A 155 3.15 -15.30 4.54
C GLY A 155 2.87 -14.86 3.10
N SER A 156 2.24 -13.69 2.90
CA SER A 156 2.00 -13.10 1.57
C SER A 156 3.02 -12.01 1.25
N LYS A 157 3.14 -11.66 -0.04
CA LYS A 157 3.91 -10.52 -0.54
C LYS A 157 3.10 -9.80 -1.60
N ILE A 158 3.09 -8.49 -1.62
CA ILE A 158 2.55 -7.69 -2.71
C ILE A 158 3.50 -7.81 -3.89
N THR A 159 3.03 -8.30 -5.01
CA THR A 159 3.85 -8.54 -6.21
C THR A 159 3.67 -7.48 -7.27
N SER A 160 2.46 -6.88 -7.36
CA SER A 160 2.20 -5.78 -8.28
C SER A 160 1.02 -4.92 -7.84
N LEU A 161 1.02 -3.67 -8.33
CA LEU A 161 -0.07 -2.71 -8.22
C LEU A 161 -0.56 -2.36 -9.63
N VAL A 162 -1.87 -2.41 -9.85
CA VAL A 162 -2.50 -2.03 -11.12
C VAL A 162 -3.36 -0.80 -10.89
N PHE A 163 -2.93 0.32 -11.45
CA PHE A 163 -3.61 1.61 -11.38
C PHE A 163 -4.50 1.74 -12.62
N ALA A 164 -5.79 1.81 -12.45
CA ALA A 164 -6.74 1.92 -13.56
C ALA A 164 -7.66 3.11 -13.36
N SER A 165 -7.88 3.83 -14.45
CA SER A 165 -8.82 4.94 -14.52
C SER A 165 -9.54 4.91 -15.86
N SER A 166 -10.86 5.10 -15.83
CA SER A 166 -11.66 5.22 -17.06
C SER A 166 -11.73 6.64 -17.61
N ASP A 167 -11.27 7.61 -16.83
CA ASP A 167 -11.10 9.02 -17.23
C ASP A 167 -9.74 9.54 -16.73
N ASN A 168 -9.39 10.78 -16.94
CA ASN A 168 -8.12 11.38 -16.52
C ASN A 168 -8.22 11.96 -15.11
N ALA A 169 -7.34 11.54 -14.13
CA ALA A 169 -6.46 10.38 -14.20
C ALA A 169 -6.33 9.75 -12.81
N PHE A 170 -5.73 8.55 -12.71
CA PHE A 170 -5.20 8.05 -11.46
C PHE A 170 -3.76 8.55 -11.32
N GLU A 171 -3.44 9.27 -10.29
CA GLU A 171 -2.13 9.88 -10.05
C GLU A 171 -1.53 9.40 -8.74
N SER A 172 -0.24 9.04 -8.76
CA SER A 172 0.44 8.50 -7.59
C SER A 172 1.93 8.87 -7.55
N ALA A 173 2.38 9.26 -6.35
CA ALA A 173 3.75 9.72 -6.11
C ALA A 173 4.27 9.22 -4.74
N ASN A 174 5.50 9.53 -4.38
CA ASN A 174 6.08 9.28 -3.06
C ASN A 174 5.94 7.82 -2.59
N PHE A 175 6.27 6.88 -3.47
CA PHE A 175 6.24 5.46 -3.13
C PHE A 175 7.25 5.15 -2.03
N SER A 176 6.83 4.44 -0.97
CA SER A 176 7.68 4.01 0.14
C SER A 176 7.32 2.59 0.59
N ILE A 177 8.35 1.83 0.95
CA ILE A 177 8.21 0.48 1.54
C ILE A 177 8.53 0.47 3.04
N THR A 178 8.62 1.64 3.66
CA THR A 178 8.89 1.76 5.10
C THR A 178 7.57 1.92 5.84
N PRO A 179 7.14 0.88 6.60
CA PRO A 179 5.95 1.01 7.41
C PRO A 179 6.19 1.99 8.56
N ILE A 180 5.13 2.70 8.96
CA ILE A 180 5.17 3.48 10.21
C ILE A 180 5.17 2.50 11.37
N PRO A 181 6.09 2.58 12.34
CA PRO A 181 5.94 1.86 13.58
C PRO A 181 4.65 2.30 14.27
N GLU A 182 3.76 1.35 14.55
CA GLU A 182 2.48 1.66 15.18
C GLU A 182 2.69 2.30 16.57
N PRO A 183 1.80 3.23 17.00
CA PRO A 183 1.88 3.84 18.33
C PRO A 183 1.98 2.82 19.47
N GLU A 184 1.38 1.64 19.27
CA GLU A 184 1.45 0.50 20.21
C GLU A 184 2.88 -0.02 20.36
N THR A 185 3.68 -0.05 19.31
CA THR A 185 5.09 -0.45 19.35
C THR A 185 5.89 0.50 20.24
N TYR A 186 5.67 1.80 20.13
CA TYR A 186 6.30 2.78 21.02
C TYR A 186 5.79 2.65 22.46
N ALA A 187 4.49 2.40 22.65
CA ALA A 187 3.92 2.20 23.98
C ALA A 187 4.48 0.95 24.66
N LEU A 188 4.60 -0.17 23.94
CA LEU A 188 5.21 -1.42 24.44
C LEU A 188 6.70 -1.23 24.76
N MET A 189 7.44 -0.54 23.91
CA MET A 189 8.84 -0.22 24.15
C MET A 189 9.02 0.63 25.41
N MET A 190 8.22 1.67 25.60
CA MET A 190 8.22 2.52 26.77
C MET A 190 7.81 1.75 28.04
N ALA A 191 6.79 0.89 27.94
CA ALA A 191 6.39 0.02 29.03
C ALA A 191 7.51 -0.95 29.45
N GLY A 192 8.17 -1.58 28.44
CA GLY A 192 9.32 -2.47 28.67
C GLY A 192 10.49 -1.76 29.37
N LEU A 193 10.84 -0.56 28.91
CA LEU A 193 11.87 0.28 29.54
C LEU A 193 11.46 0.68 30.97
N GLY A 194 10.20 1.01 31.20
CA GLY A 194 9.67 1.32 32.53
C GLY A 194 9.80 0.14 33.52
N VAL A 195 9.43 -1.06 33.09
CA VAL A 195 9.58 -2.29 33.88
C VAL A 195 11.05 -2.57 34.21
N MET A 196 11.94 -2.47 33.22
CA MET A 196 13.37 -2.67 33.45
C MET A 196 13.95 -1.64 34.41
N GLY A 197 13.58 -0.36 34.30
CA GLY A 197 13.98 0.69 35.24
C GLY A 197 13.51 0.43 36.66
N PHE A 198 12.26 -0.02 36.82
CA PHE A 198 11.71 -0.39 38.12
C PHE A 198 12.47 -1.55 38.78
N VAL A 199 12.73 -2.62 38.02
CA VAL A 199 13.50 -3.80 38.52
C VAL A 199 14.93 -3.40 38.89
N ALA A 200 15.61 -2.60 38.07
CA ALA A 200 16.96 -2.13 38.38
C ALA A 200 17.02 -1.27 39.65
N ARG A 201 16.02 -0.41 39.88
CA ARG A 201 15.90 0.40 41.09
C ARG A 201 15.68 -0.47 42.34
N ARG A 202 14.87 -1.54 42.23
CA ARG A 202 14.61 -2.47 43.33
C ARG A 202 15.87 -3.23 43.75
N ARG A 203 16.70 -3.69 42.80
CA ARG A 203 17.95 -4.40 43.06
C ARG A 203 19.04 -3.53 43.71
N ARG A 204 18.98 -2.20 43.58
CA ARG A 204 19.92 -1.28 44.24
C ARG A 204 19.57 -0.98 45.71
N LYS A 205 18.36 -1.34 46.18
CA LYS A 205 17.88 -1.07 47.53
C LYS A 205 17.88 -2.29 48.43
N GLY A 206 18.28 -3.45 47.96
CA GLY A 206 18.54 -4.67 48.70
C GLY A 206 20.01 -5.01 48.66
#